data_423ae04b49d6ca36477d80a3de62176f
#
_entry.id   423ae04b49d6ca36477d80a3de62176f
#
_cell.length_a   1.000
_cell.length_b   1.000
_cell.length_c   1.000
_cell.angle_alpha   90.00
_cell.angle_beta   90.00
_cell.angle_gamma   90.00
#
_symmetry.space_group_name_H-M   'P 1'
#
loop_
_entity.id
_entity.type
_entity.pdbx_description
1 polymer ?
#
loop_
_entity_poly.entity_id
_entity_poly.type
_entity_poly.pdbx_seq_one_letter_code
_entity_poly.pdbx_strand_id
1 'polypeptide(L)'
;MKYKVFLKTALGVITLALGLVINDGCGKKDDVIDQKNNFNKQEVKQQTNQHNTKGKMEHLTVETFKQKVFNYDVNHEWKFEGDKPCIIDFYADWCGPCKMVTPILEELAQEYEGKINIYKVDTETEQELAAAFGIRSIPSILFCPLNGQPQMAVGALPKESFKQAIEEILLNNKN
;
A
#
# COMPACT_ATOMS: atom_id res chain seq x y z
N MET A 1 4.08 27.61 -7.23
CA MET A 1 4.84 27.96 -6.02
C MET A 1 6.16 27.24 -6.05
N LYS A 2 7.28 27.98 -5.97
CA LYS A 2 8.63 27.41 -6.12
C LYS A 2 9.12 26.94 -4.76
N TYR A 3 9.34 25.64 -4.58
CA TYR A 3 10.00 25.11 -3.39
C TYR A 3 11.52 25.12 -3.57
N LYS A 4 12.21 25.87 -2.71
CA LYS A 4 13.67 25.90 -2.64
C LYS A 4 14.15 24.66 -1.89
N VAL A 5 14.91 23.82 -2.58
CA VAL A 5 15.63 22.70 -1.99
C VAL A 5 16.88 23.22 -1.29
N PHE A 6 16.97 23.02 0.03
CA PHE A 6 18.21 23.26 0.80
C PHE A 6 19.09 22.02 0.73
N LEU A 7 20.17 22.12 -0.03
CA LEU A 7 21.23 21.14 -0.10
C LEU A 7 22.14 21.32 1.15
N LYS A 8 22.10 20.39 2.10
CA LYS A 8 23.09 20.33 3.19
C LYS A 8 24.15 19.27 2.85
N THR A 9 25.28 19.74 2.38
CA THR A 9 26.54 18.99 2.32
C THR A 9 27.11 18.87 3.73
N ALA A 10 27.29 17.64 4.22
CA ALA A 10 28.10 17.37 5.39
C ALA A 10 29.23 16.41 5.01
N LEU A 11 30.42 16.97 4.81
CA LEU A 11 31.66 16.21 4.85
C LEU A 11 31.94 15.81 6.32
N GLY A 12 32.12 14.55 6.58
CA GLY A 12 32.52 14.02 7.89
C GLY A 12 33.63 12.98 7.71
N VAL A 13 34.76 13.34 8.25
CA VAL A 13 36.12 12.76 8.24
C VAL A 13 36.15 11.33 8.77
N ILE A 14 36.89 10.48 8.03
CA ILE A 14 37.33 9.13 8.41
C ILE A 14 38.43 9.24 9.45
N THR A 15 38.27 8.59 10.59
CA THR A 15 39.40 8.27 11.49
C THR A 15 39.51 6.77 11.70
N LEU A 16 40.62 6.25 11.17
CA LEU A 16 41.09 4.89 11.40
C LEU A 16 41.64 4.79 12.85
N ALA A 17 41.23 3.79 13.60
CA ALA A 17 41.91 3.36 14.80
C ALA A 17 42.07 1.84 14.81
N LEU A 18 43.29 1.41 14.54
CA LEU A 18 43.79 0.05 14.78
C LEU A 18 43.91 -0.18 16.29
N GLY A 19 43.38 -1.27 16.79
CA GLY A 19 43.61 -1.75 18.14
C GLY A 19 43.63 -3.28 18.18
N LEU A 20 44.83 -3.84 18.06
CA LEU A 20 45.12 -5.23 18.38
C LEU A 20 45.11 -5.40 19.89
N VAL A 21 44.41 -6.36 20.44
CA VAL A 21 44.68 -6.95 21.75
C VAL A 21 44.51 -8.47 21.63
N ILE A 22 45.67 -9.12 21.68
CA ILE A 22 45.86 -10.54 21.93
C ILE A 22 45.76 -10.77 23.45
N ASN A 23 45.02 -11.75 23.89
CA ASN A 23 45.25 -12.35 25.20
C ASN A 23 44.96 -13.83 25.19
N ASP A 24 46.04 -14.61 25.36
CA ASP A 24 46.05 -16.05 25.63
C ASP A 24 45.59 -16.32 27.07
N GLY A 25 44.85 -17.38 27.26
CA GLY A 25 44.46 -17.86 28.60
C GLY A 25 43.95 -19.27 28.62
N CYS A 26 44.84 -20.15 28.85
CA CYS A 26 44.76 -21.61 29.00
C CYS A 26 43.78 -22.09 30.10
N GLY A 27 43.03 -23.21 29.85
CA GLY A 27 42.87 -24.30 30.78
C GLY A 27 41.56 -24.43 31.54
N LYS A 28 40.76 -25.39 31.30
CA LYS A 28 40.58 -26.68 31.98
C LYS A 28 39.33 -27.40 31.50
N LYS A 29 39.48 -28.70 31.32
CA LYS A 29 38.45 -29.74 31.16
C LYS A 29 37.58 -29.82 32.43
N ASP A 30 36.32 -30.10 32.29
CA ASP A 30 35.65 -31.37 32.67
C ASP A 30 34.12 -31.21 32.63
N ASP A 31 33.53 -32.33 32.23
CA ASP A 31 32.20 -32.87 32.50
C ASP A 31 31.02 -32.59 31.59
N VAL A 32 30.79 -33.66 30.89
CA VAL A 32 29.63 -34.21 30.22
C VAL A 32 28.35 -34.05 31.03
N ILE A 33 27.34 -33.38 30.44
CA ILE A 33 25.95 -33.75 30.63
C ILE A 33 25.22 -33.60 29.29
N ASP A 34 24.88 -34.74 28.76
CA ASP A 34 24.03 -35.00 27.60
C ASP A 34 22.60 -34.52 27.93
N GLN A 35 22.19 -33.39 27.38
CA GLN A 35 20.79 -33.08 27.28
C GLN A 35 20.46 -32.79 25.83
N LYS A 36 19.92 -33.82 25.17
CA LYS A 36 19.17 -33.74 23.94
C LYS A 36 18.02 -32.77 24.10
N ASN A 37 18.26 -31.50 23.84
CA ASN A 37 17.19 -30.54 23.58
C ASN A 37 16.80 -30.68 22.12
N ASN A 38 15.74 -31.42 21.94
CA ASN A 38 14.95 -31.55 20.74
C ASN A 38 14.40 -30.13 20.40
N PHE A 39 15.22 -29.34 19.68
CA PHE A 39 14.78 -28.08 19.15
C PHE A 39 13.88 -28.39 17.97
N ASN A 40 12.59 -28.52 18.30
CA ASN A 40 11.52 -28.67 17.35
C ASN A 40 11.56 -27.44 16.41
N LYS A 41 12.13 -27.65 15.22
CA LYS A 41 12.12 -26.74 14.09
C LYS A 41 10.66 -26.62 13.65
N GLN A 42 9.92 -25.74 14.31
CA GLN A 42 8.65 -25.29 13.78
C GLN A 42 8.96 -24.48 12.53
N GLU A 43 8.87 -25.16 11.41
CA GLU A 43 8.70 -24.50 10.12
C GLU A 43 7.47 -23.59 10.26
N VAL A 44 7.74 -22.28 10.36
CA VAL A 44 6.73 -21.26 10.12
C VAL A 44 6.36 -21.42 8.64
N LYS A 45 5.40 -22.29 8.38
CA LYS A 45 4.66 -22.28 7.12
C LYS A 45 3.99 -20.92 7.07
N GLN A 46 4.61 -19.99 6.35
CA GLN A 46 3.89 -18.86 5.78
C GLN A 46 2.81 -19.46 4.90
N GLN A 47 1.65 -19.67 5.49
CA GLN A 47 0.43 -19.89 4.74
C GLN A 47 0.17 -18.57 4.01
N THR A 48 0.61 -18.50 2.77
CA THR A 48 0.01 -17.61 1.79
C THR A 48 -1.45 -18.06 1.68
N ASN A 49 -2.31 -17.48 2.51
CA ASN A 49 -3.73 -17.56 2.34
C ASN A 49 -4.03 -16.90 0.99
N GLN A 50 -3.99 -17.68 -0.08
CA GLN A 50 -4.73 -17.35 -1.30
C GLN A 50 -6.21 -17.41 -0.93
N HIS A 51 -6.66 -16.36 -0.25
CA HIS A 51 -8.06 -16.14 0.02
C HIS A 51 -8.70 -15.90 -1.36
N ASN A 52 -9.65 -16.75 -1.72
CA ASN A 52 -10.48 -16.62 -2.91
C ASN A 52 -11.24 -15.27 -2.81
N THR A 53 -10.63 -14.19 -3.33
CA THR A 53 -11.12 -12.81 -3.26
C THR A 53 -11.99 -12.45 -4.45
N LYS A 54 -12.72 -13.43 -4.96
CA LYS A 54 -13.64 -13.19 -6.07
C LYS A 54 -14.64 -12.09 -5.71
N GLY A 55 -14.48 -10.92 -6.32
CA GLY A 55 -15.37 -9.77 -6.13
C GLY A 55 -15.28 -9.05 -4.78
N LYS A 56 -14.25 -9.32 -3.94
CA LYS A 56 -14.07 -8.64 -2.66
C LYS A 56 -13.13 -7.44 -2.80
N MET A 57 -13.58 -6.27 -2.33
CA MET A 57 -12.70 -5.09 -2.25
C MET A 57 -11.62 -5.31 -1.17
N GLU A 58 -10.37 -5.05 -1.52
CA GLU A 58 -9.23 -5.10 -0.61
C GLU A 58 -9.07 -3.78 0.13
N HIS A 59 -8.79 -3.85 1.45
CA HIS A 59 -8.40 -2.69 2.23
C HIS A 59 -6.90 -2.41 2.04
N LEU A 60 -6.57 -1.18 1.68
CA LEU A 60 -5.19 -0.74 1.56
C LEU A 60 -4.77 0.02 2.83
N THR A 61 -3.57 -0.32 3.31
CA THR A 61 -2.78 0.51 4.23
C THR A 61 -1.86 1.44 3.43
N VAL A 62 -1.20 2.39 4.12
CA VAL A 62 -0.16 3.24 3.51
C VAL A 62 0.86 2.40 2.75
N GLU A 63 1.37 1.31 3.37
CA GLU A 63 2.39 0.46 2.78
C GLU A 63 1.89 -0.29 1.53
N THR A 64 0.70 -0.88 1.61
CA THR A 64 0.12 -1.61 0.47
C THR A 64 -0.31 -0.68 -0.66
N PHE A 65 -0.75 0.54 -0.33
CA PHE A 65 -1.02 1.57 -1.31
C PHE A 65 0.24 1.95 -2.10
N LYS A 66 1.36 2.19 -1.40
CA LYS A 66 2.65 2.50 -2.03
C LYS A 66 3.14 1.37 -2.95
N GLN A 67 2.84 0.13 -2.62
CA GLN A 67 3.22 -1.03 -3.43
C GLN A 67 2.31 -1.27 -4.64
N LYS A 68 1.02 -0.98 -4.53
CA LYS A 68 0.00 -1.40 -5.52
C LYS A 68 -0.54 -0.25 -6.38
N VAL A 69 -0.37 0.99 -5.93
CA VAL A 69 -0.99 2.14 -6.57
C VAL A 69 0.02 3.21 -6.93
N PHE A 70 0.63 3.84 -5.92
CA PHE A 70 1.58 4.93 -6.14
C PHE A 70 2.50 5.11 -4.94
N ASN A 71 3.81 4.99 -5.18
CA ASN A 71 4.81 5.22 -4.16
C ASN A 71 5.27 6.70 -4.19
N TYR A 72 4.60 7.54 -3.40
CA TYR A 72 4.87 8.98 -3.30
C TYR A 72 6.11 9.34 -2.48
N ASP A 73 6.74 8.37 -1.78
CA ASP A 73 8.01 8.60 -1.07
C ASP A 73 9.19 8.69 -2.04
N VAL A 74 9.11 7.97 -3.17
CA VAL A 74 10.20 7.91 -4.15
C VAL A 74 9.87 8.58 -5.46
N ASN A 75 8.59 8.74 -5.81
CA ASN A 75 8.15 9.35 -7.06
C ASN A 75 7.53 10.72 -6.79
N HIS A 76 8.11 11.78 -7.38
CA HIS A 76 7.56 13.14 -7.29
C HIS A 76 6.42 13.40 -8.28
N GLU A 77 6.33 12.59 -9.33
CA GLU A 77 5.27 12.61 -10.32
C GLU A 77 4.46 11.32 -10.22
N TRP A 78 3.19 11.39 -10.62
CA TRP A 78 2.32 10.24 -10.61
C TRP A 78 2.90 9.11 -11.49
N LYS A 79 3.14 7.97 -10.88
CA LYS A 79 3.56 6.74 -11.54
C LYS A 79 2.74 5.60 -10.95
N PHE A 80 1.84 5.07 -11.74
CA PHE A 80 1.01 3.95 -11.29
C PHE A 80 1.83 2.67 -11.20
N GLU A 81 1.75 1.97 -10.06
CA GLU A 81 2.54 0.76 -9.77
C GLU A 81 1.74 -0.54 -9.99
N GLY A 82 0.43 -0.45 -10.26
CA GLY A 82 -0.43 -1.62 -10.43
C GLY A 82 -0.36 -2.24 -11.83
N ASP A 83 -0.85 -3.48 -11.92
CA ASP A 83 -0.95 -4.26 -13.17
C ASP A 83 -2.28 -4.05 -13.91
N LYS A 84 -3.28 -3.49 -13.22
CA LYS A 84 -4.62 -3.19 -13.74
C LYS A 84 -5.07 -1.83 -13.24
N PRO A 85 -5.86 -1.09 -14.03
CA PRO A 85 -6.43 0.15 -13.54
C PRO A 85 -7.27 -0.11 -12.29
N CYS A 86 -7.41 0.89 -11.43
CA CYS A 86 -8.14 0.68 -10.19
C CYS A 86 -9.02 1.87 -9.77
N ILE A 87 -9.97 1.55 -8.89
CA ILE A 87 -10.75 2.50 -8.11
C ILE A 87 -10.33 2.41 -6.66
N ILE A 88 -10.24 3.54 -5.97
CA ILE A 88 -9.97 3.61 -4.54
C ILE A 88 -11.07 4.43 -3.88
N ASP A 89 -11.79 3.81 -2.94
CA ASP A 89 -12.83 4.42 -2.11
C ASP A 89 -12.22 4.88 -0.78
N PHE A 90 -12.09 6.19 -0.62
CA PHE A 90 -11.74 6.80 0.67
C PHE A 90 -13.02 6.96 1.50
N TYR A 91 -13.12 6.22 2.59
CA TYR A 91 -14.32 6.11 3.41
C TYR A 91 -14.01 6.20 4.92
N ALA A 92 -15.07 6.18 5.74
CA ALA A 92 -15.01 5.89 7.17
C ALA A 92 -16.27 5.12 7.59
N ASP A 93 -16.19 4.34 8.66
CA ASP A 93 -17.30 3.48 9.11
C ASP A 93 -18.55 4.25 9.56
N TRP A 94 -18.39 5.46 10.10
CA TRP A 94 -19.51 6.32 10.50
C TRP A 94 -20.17 7.07 9.34
N CYS A 95 -19.57 7.08 8.14
CA CYS A 95 -20.03 7.85 7.00
C CYS A 95 -21.27 7.22 6.36
N GLY A 96 -22.42 7.84 6.52
CA GLY A 96 -23.68 7.40 5.93
C GLY A 96 -23.66 7.28 4.41
N PRO A 97 -23.24 8.33 3.66
CA PRO A 97 -23.13 8.27 2.22
C PRO A 97 -22.14 7.18 1.71
N CYS A 98 -21.06 6.90 2.46
CA CYS A 98 -20.13 5.83 2.09
C CYS A 98 -20.79 4.44 2.12
N LYS A 99 -21.69 4.21 3.08
CA LYS A 99 -22.47 2.97 3.17
C LYS A 99 -23.40 2.73 1.99
N MET A 100 -23.79 3.78 1.26
CA MET A 100 -24.56 3.65 0.02
C MET A 100 -23.66 3.31 -1.17
N VAL A 101 -22.41 3.76 -1.17
CA VAL A 101 -21.44 3.51 -2.25
C VAL A 101 -20.86 2.10 -2.16
N THR A 102 -20.61 1.60 -0.95
CA THR A 102 -19.97 0.28 -0.73
C THR A 102 -20.64 -0.86 -1.52
N PRO A 103 -21.98 -1.10 -1.44
CA PRO A 103 -22.61 -2.18 -2.19
C PRO A 103 -22.50 -2.01 -3.71
N ILE A 104 -22.52 -0.76 -4.19
CA ILE A 104 -22.33 -0.47 -5.62
C ILE A 104 -20.92 -0.90 -6.07
N LEU A 105 -19.90 -0.54 -5.30
CA LEU A 105 -18.52 -0.92 -5.62
C LEU A 105 -18.29 -2.43 -5.51
N GLU A 106 -18.95 -3.12 -4.57
CA GLU A 106 -18.90 -4.58 -4.46
C GLU A 106 -19.51 -5.27 -5.69
N GLU A 107 -20.63 -4.77 -6.19
CA GLU A 107 -21.24 -5.26 -7.45
C GLU A 107 -20.31 -4.99 -8.64
N LEU A 108 -19.73 -3.80 -8.73
CA LEU A 108 -18.78 -3.44 -9.79
C LEU A 108 -17.49 -4.26 -9.74
N ALA A 109 -17.00 -4.60 -8.54
CA ALA A 109 -15.85 -5.48 -8.37
C ALA A 109 -16.10 -6.88 -8.95
N GLN A 110 -17.33 -7.36 -8.90
CA GLN A 110 -17.74 -8.62 -9.54
C GLN A 110 -17.95 -8.46 -11.05
N GLU A 111 -18.62 -7.37 -11.47
CA GLU A 111 -18.93 -7.09 -12.88
C GLU A 111 -17.66 -6.88 -13.73
N TYR A 112 -16.66 -6.23 -13.16
CA TYR A 112 -15.37 -5.91 -13.80
C TYR A 112 -14.21 -6.79 -13.32
N GLU A 113 -14.51 -7.97 -12.76
CA GLU A 113 -13.49 -8.92 -12.30
C GLU A 113 -12.44 -9.19 -13.39
N GLY A 114 -11.18 -9.11 -13.03
CA GLY A 114 -10.06 -9.33 -13.95
C GLY A 114 -9.71 -8.13 -14.85
N LYS A 115 -10.58 -7.12 -14.97
CA LYS A 115 -10.35 -5.91 -15.79
C LYS A 115 -9.82 -4.75 -14.96
N ILE A 116 -10.37 -4.54 -13.76
CA ILE A 116 -9.95 -3.49 -12.83
C ILE A 116 -9.82 -4.07 -11.42
N ASN A 117 -9.11 -3.35 -10.56
CA ASN A 117 -9.11 -3.59 -9.12
C ASN A 117 -9.96 -2.53 -8.41
N ILE A 118 -10.64 -2.90 -7.33
CA ILE A 118 -11.35 -1.96 -6.47
C ILE A 118 -10.84 -2.11 -5.04
N TYR A 119 -10.37 -1.01 -4.48
CA TYR A 119 -9.76 -0.91 -3.16
C TYR A 119 -10.54 0.02 -2.25
N LYS A 120 -10.34 -0.13 -0.94
CA LYS A 120 -10.87 0.76 0.09
C LYS A 120 -9.74 1.29 0.97
N VAL A 121 -9.84 2.54 1.38
CA VAL A 121 -8.95 3.20 2.33
C VAL A 121 -9.80 3.81 3.44
N ASP A 122 -9.61 3.34 4.67
CA ASP A 122 -10.22 3.95 5.84
C ASP A 122 -9.44 5.21 6.23
N THR A 123 -10.07 6.37 6.09
CA THR A 123 -9.44 7.67 6.35
C THR A 123 -9.16 7.95 7.82
N GLU A 124 -9.73 7.16 8.74
CA GLU A 124 -9.47 7.30 10.18
C GLU A 124 -8.20 6.55 10.59
N THR A 125 -7.95 5.39 9.98
CA THR A 125 -6.73 4.60 10.22
C THR A 125 -5.58 5.06 9.33
N GLU A 126 -5.85 5.41 8.06
CA GLU A 126 -4.85 5.78 7.06
C GLU A 126 -4.80 7.32 6.85
N GLN A 127 -4.65 8.08 7.95
CA GLN A 127 -4.67 9.55 7.93
C GLN A 127 -3.55 10.15 7.09
N GLU A 128 -2.36 9.53 7.08
CA GLU A 128 -1.25 9.94 6.21
C GLU A 128 -1.67 9.91 4.74
N LEU A 129 -2.31 8.81 4.33
CA LEU A 129 -2.76 8.63 2.96
C LEU A 129 -3.88 9.62 2.60
N ALA A 130 -4.85 9.81 3.49
CA ALA A 130 -5.91 10.80 3.31
C ALA A 130 -5.34 12.23 3.16
N ALA A 131 -4.33 12.57 3.95
CA ALA A 131 -3.64 13.87 3.86
C ALA A 131 -2.84 14.02 2.56
N ALA A 132 -2.10 12.98 2.14
CA ALA A 132 -1.31 12.98 0.90
C ALA A 132 -2.17 13.21 -0.34
N PHE A 133 -3.40 12.68 -0.35
CA PHE A 133 -4.37 12.88 -1.43
C PHE A 133 -5.32 14.06 -1.22
N GLY A 134 -5.13 14.83 -0.14
CA GLY A 134 -5.93 16.02 0.16
C GLY A 134 -7.41 15.70 0.38
N ILE A 135 -7.75 14.55 0.94
CA ILE A 135 -9.12 14.13 1.21
C ILE A 135 -9.72 15.05 2.30
N ARG A 136 -10.74 15.81 1.93
CA ARG A 136 -11.43 16.76 2.82
C ARG A 136 -12.87 16.36 3.12
N SER A 137 -13.41 15.45 2.36
CA SER A 137 -14.77 14.93 2.50
C SER A 137 -14.83 13.49 2.00
N ILE A 138 -15.75 12.70 2.52
CA ILE A 138 -15.96 11.30 2.17
C ILE A 138 -17.44 11.04 1.83
N PRO A 139 -17.71 10.09 0.92
CA PRO A 139 -16.75 9.31 0.15
C PRO A 139 -15.99 10.18 -0.87
N SER A 140 -14.72 9.85 -1.10
CA SER A 140 -13.92 10.37 -2.21
C SER A 140 -13.39 9.19 -3.02
N ILE A 141 -13.61 9.23 -4.31
CA ILE A 141 -13.35 8.11 -5.22
C ILE A 141 -12.23 8.48 -6.18
N LEU A 142 -11.11 7.76 -6.10
CA LEU A 142 -9.97 7.97 -6.98
C LEU A 142 -9.96 6.91 -8.09
N PHE A 143 -10.02 7.35 -9.33
CA PHE A 143 -9.90 6.52 -10.52
C PHE A 143 -8.46 6.59 -11.03
N CYS A 144 -7.78 5.44 -11.04
CA CYS A 144 -6.38 5.30 -11.42
C CYS A 144 -6.28 4.50 -12.73
N PRO A 145 -6.13 5.17 -13.89
CA PRO A 145 -5.87 4.48 -15.15
C PRO A 145 -4.45 3.90 -15.18
N LEU A 146 -4.20 2.89 -16.04
CA LEU A 146 -2.84 2.36 -16.27
C LEU A 146 -1.91 3.44 -16.81
N ASN A 147 -2.43 4.32 -17.66
CA ASN A 147 -1.68 5.40 -18.28
C ASN A 147 -2.39 6.72 -18.02
N GLY A 148 -1.62 7.77 -17.71
CA GLY A 148 -2.16 9.12 -17.47
C GLY A 148 -2.33 9.43 -15.99
N GLN A 149 -3.03 10.54 -15.72
CA GLN A 149 -3.22 11.06 -14.37
C GLN A 149 -4.48 10.48 -13.71
N PRO A 150 -4.46 10.25 -12.39
CA PRO A 150 -5.64 9.83 -11.67
C PRO A 150 -6.68 10.94 -11.62
N GLN A 151 -7.94 10.56 -11.50
CA GLN A 151 -9.06 11.50 -11.40
C GLN A 151 -9.83 11.25 -10.10
N MET A 152 -10.17 12.32 -9.39
CA MET A 152 -10.92 12.27 -8.13
C MET A 152 -12.36 12.74 -8.35
N ALA A 153 -13.31 11.93 -7.88
CA ALA A 153 -14.70 12.34 -7.70
C ALA A 153 -15.04 12.39 -6.20
N VAL A 154 -15.82 13.38 -5.80
CA VAL A 154 -16.21 13.59 -4.40
C VAL A 154 -17.71 13.41 -4.23
N GLY A 155 -18.10 12.66 -3.22
CA GLY A 155 -19.50 12.36 -2.90
C GLY A 155 -19.98 11.01 -3.44
N ALA A 156 -21.17 10.60 -3.00
CA ALA A 156 -21.77 9.35 -3.43
C ALA A 156 -22.25 9.47 -4.89
N LEU A 157 -21.69 8.62 -5.75
CA LEU A 157 -22.07 8.52 -7.15
C LEU A 157 -23.09 7.37 -7.34
N PRO A 158 -24.05 7.52 -8.26
CA PRO A 158 -24.90 6.41 -8.68
C PRO A 158 -24.10 5.40 -9.52
N LYS A 159 -24.55 4.13 -9.55
CA LYS A 159 -23.88 3.03 -10.25
C LYS A 159 -23.54 3.35 -11.71
N GLU A 160 -24.44 4.00 -12.42
CA GLU A 160 -24.25 4.34 -13.83
C GLU A 160 -23.09 5.33 -14.03
N SER A 161 -22.90 6.28 -13.11
CA SER A 161 -21.76 7.21 -13.18
C SER A 161 -20.44 6.50 -12.93
N PHE A 162 -20.40 5.50 -12.03
CA PHE A 162 -19.22 4.64 -11.86
C PHE A 162 -18.92 3.86 -13.14
N LYS A 163 -19.94 3.25 -13.77
CA LYS A 163 -19.75 2.49 -15.02
C LYS A 163 -19.22 3.40 -16.13
N GLN A 164 -19.79 4.58 -16.29
CA GLN A 164 -19.29 5.55 -17.25
C GLN A 164 -17.83 5.92 -16.98
N ALA A 165 -17.46 6.23 -15.74
CA ALA A 165 -16.09 6.55 -15.36
C ALA A 165 -15.12 5.38 -15.58
N ILE A 166 -15.55 4.15 -15.30
CA ILE A 166 -14.74 2.94 -15.56
C ILE A 166 -14.45 2.84 -17.06
N GLU A 167 -15.47 2.94 -17.91
CA GLU A 167 -15.28 2.82 -19.36
C GLU A 167 -14.45 3.98 -19.94
N GLU A 168 -14.70 5.23 -19.52
CA GLU A 168 -14.06 6.41 -20.10
C GLU A 168 -12.65 6.66 -19.56
N ILE A 169 -12.42 6.43 -18.25
CA ILE A 169 -11.17 6.78 -17.58
C ILE A 169 -10.25 5.56 -17.47
N LEU A 170 -10.79 4.41 -17.08
CA LEU A 170 -9.98 3.24 -16.73
C LEU A 170 -9.74 2.30 -17.92
N LEU A 171 -10.75 2.07 -18.76
CA LEU A 171 -10.70 1.06 -19.83
C LEU A 171 -10.51 1.67 -21.21
N ASN A 172 -10.78 2.97 -21.40
CA ASN A 172 -10.64 3.62 -22.70
C ASN A 172 -9.18 4.05 -22.95
N ASN A 173 -8.33 3.09 -23.31
CA ASN A 173 -6.94 3.32 -23.71
C ASN A 173 -6.87 3.90 -25.14
N LYS A 174 -7.59 5.00 -25.43
CA LYS A 174 -7.36 5.74 -26.67
C LYS A 174 -6.16 6.66 -26.47
N ASN A 175 -4.96 6.12 -26.68
CA ASN A 175 -3.75 6.84 -27.03
C ASN A 175 -3.26 6.36 -28.38
#